data_fdf843eaee580d0e11d925a783c1c762
#
_entry.id   fdf843eaee580d0e11d925a783c1c762
#
_cell.length_a   1.000
_cell.length_b   1.000
_cell.length_c   1.000
_cell.angle_alpha   90.00
_cell.angle_beta   90.00
_cell.angle_gamma   90.00
#
_symmetry.space_group_name_H-M   'P 1'
#
loop_
_entity.id
_entity.type
_entity.pdbx_description
1 polymer ?
#
loop_
_entity_poly.entity_id
_entity_poly.type
_entity_poly.pdbx_seq_one_letter_code
_entity_poly.pdbx_strand_id
1 'polypeptide(L)'
;MLRVVGTVALAALALLASACGEGGSSPRSQAAVKVGSSAETFQEQLVRDVRAVSPSVVQIATRSGLGSGVVYDGHGNIVTNAHVVGNATKFSVTLTSGTHPGTLVGSFPADDLAVVHVEGVTPPPASFADSSKIEVGDVALAIGNPLGLRSSVTEGIVSSLGRTVSEGNGVVLPSAIQTSAAINPGNSGGALVNLAGQVIGIPTLTALDPELGGAQAPGIGFAIPSNTVRRIADQLIEKGSVQRSGRAFLGVRVSSIVGGGVLVAGVTPGGPAAKAGIKPGEIIVAVDGKPTPTADVLVAVLAGLKPGRRVSVKVLQRNRKVRTVIVTLGDLHGSG
;
A
#
# COMPACT_ATOMS: atom_id res chain seq x y z
N MET A 1 -35.44 54.72 -46.98
CA MET A 1 -36.91 54.65 -46.84
C MET A 1 -37.15 53.74 -45.60
N LEU A 2 -37.82 54.03 -44.57
CA LEU A 2 -38.70 55.09 -44.12
C LEU A 2 -38.57 55.23 -42.61
N ARG A 3 -38.47 56.42 -42.09
CA ARG A 3 -38.56 56.78 -40.65
C ARG A 3 -39.99 56.55 -40.15
N VAL A 4 -40.20 56.18 -38.91
CA VAL A 4 -41.24 56.74 -38.07
C VAL A 4 -40.73 56.88 -36.64
N VAL A 5 -40.80 58.13 -36.23
CA VAL A 5 -40.58 58.72 -34.92
C VAL A 5 -41.87 58.56 -34.13
N GLY A 6 -41.78 58.27 -32.86
CA GLY A 6 -42.92 58.30 -31.96
C GLY A 6 -42.46 58.66 -30.52
N THR A 7 -42.60 59.98 -30.28
CA THR A 7 -42.32 60.67 -29.02
C THR A 7 -43.55 60.68 -28.08
N VAL A 8 -43.27 60.96 -26.75
CA VAL A 8 -44.16 61.47 -25.70
C VAL A 8 -44.90 60.42 -24.89
N ALA A 9 -44.76 60.33 -23.54
CA ALA A 9 -45.05 61.41 -22.60
C ALA A 9 -44.42 61.18 -21.22
N LEU A 10 -43.84 62.22 -20.68
CA LEU A 10 -43.55 62.47 -19.29
C LEU A 10 -44.83 62.52 -18.46
N ALA A 11 -44.91 61.75 -17.38
CA ALA A 11 -45.83 62.06 -16.28
C ALA A 11 -45.03 61.97 -14.96
N ALA A 12 -44.67 63.10 -14.44
CA ALA A 12 -44.16 63.30 -13.09
C ALA A 12 -45.31 63.09 -12.09
N LEU A 13 -45.10 62.24 -11.12
CA LEU A 13 -45.86 62.23 -9.89
C LEU A 13 -44.89 62.16 -8.71
N ALA A 14 -44.72 63.26 -8.06
CA ALA A 14 -44.00 63.41 -6.83
C ALA A 14 -44.88 63.03 -5.63
N LEU A 15 -44.21 62.79 -4.53
CA LEU A 15 -44.67 62.68 -3.14
C LEU A 15 -45.15 61.31 -2.66
N LEU A 16 -44.28 60.68 -1.84
CA LEU A 16 -44.44 60.67 -0.37
C LEU A 16 -43.19 60.04 0.25
N ALA A 17 -42.37 60.87 0.88
CA ALA A 17 -41.36 60.42 1.83
C ALA A 17 -42.06 59.85 3.05
N SER A 18 -41.88 58.54 3.28
CA SER A 18 -42.11 57.92 4.59
C SER A 18 -40.82 57.29 5.05
N ALA A 19 -40.24 57.87 6.05
CA ALA A 19 -39.13 57.34 6.81
C ALA A 19 -39.52 55.99 7.39
N CYS A 20 -38.81 54.96 6.98
CA CYS A 20 -38.75 53.66 7.67
C CYS A 20 -37.29 53.33 7.93
N GLY A 21 -37.02 53.11 9.19
CA GLY A 21 -35.75 52.96 9.86
C GLY A 21 -34.76 52.04 9.15
N GLU A 22 -33.52 52.44 9.29
CA GLU A 22 -32.34 51.60 9.12
C GLU A 22 -32.43 50.35 10.03
N GLY A 23 -33.01 49.29 9.52
CA GLY A 23 -32.82 47.95 10.02
C GLY A 23 -31.46 47.46 9.57
N GLY A 24 -30.42 47.81 10.28
CA GLY A 24 -29.10 47.20 10.14
C GLY A 24 -29.26 45.71 10.39
N SER A 25 -29.34 44.89 9.31
CA SER A 25 -29.16 43.45 9.39
C SER A 25 -27.70 43.18 9.72
N SER A 26 -27.38 43.16 11.00
CA SER A 26 -26.14 42.54 11.49
C SER A 26 -26.06 41.13 10.91
N PRO A 27 -24.90 40.73 10.33
CA PRO A 27 -24.74 39.35 9.88
C PRO A 27 -24.98 38.46 11.11
N ARG A 28 -26.05 37.66 11.09
CA ARG A 28 -26.24 36.62 12.09
C ARG A 28 -25.00 35.75 12.08
N SER A 29 -24.14 35.95 13.10
CA SER A 29 -23.11 35.00 13.42
C SER A 29 -23.78 33.62 13.55
N GLN A 30 -23.52 32.71 12.63
CA GLN A 30 -23.97 31.36 12.77
C GLN A 30 -23.33 30.85 14.06
N ALA A 31 -24.13 30.55 15.07
CA ALA A 31 -23.62 29.94 16.29
C ALA A 31 -22.93 28.62 15.92
N ALA A 32 -21.67 28.50 16.31
CA ALA A 32 -20.93 27.26 16.12
C ALA A 32 -21.73 26.10 16.75
N VAL A 33 -21.95 25.05 15.97
CA VAL A 33 -22.61 23.84 16.45
C VAL A 33 -21.77 23.26 17.59
N LYS A 34 -22.35 23.07 18.77
CA LYS A 34 -21.66 22.38 19.87
C LYS A 34 -21.47 20.92 19.50
N VAL A 35 -20.22 20.51 19.34
CA VAL A 35 -19.83 19.11 19.17
C VAL A 35 -20.00 18.40 20.51
N GLY A 36 -20.59 17.18 20.52
CA GLY A 36 -20.71 16.40 21.75
C GLY A 36 -19.33 16.02 22.32
N SER A 37 -19.18 15.95 23.62
CA SER A 37 -17.90 15.68 24.31
C SER A 37 -17.15 14.42 23.83
N SER A 38 -17.87 13.37 23.46
CA SER A 38 -17.26 12.12 22.92
C SER A 38 -16.63 12.31 21.53
N ALA A 39 -17.28 13.11 20.65
CA ALA A 39 -16.73 13.41 19.32
C ALA A 39 -15.54 14.37 19.41
N GLU A 40 -15.56 15.30 20.35
CA GLU A 40 -14.40 16.19 20.65
C GLU A 40 -13.22 15.36 21.15
N THR A 41 -13.44 14.43 22.06
CA THR A 41 -12.40 13.49 22.55
C THR A 41 -11.82 12.63 21.44
N PHE A 42 -12.65 12.13 20.53
CA PHE A 42 -12.18 11.36 19.37
C PHE A 42 -11.34 12.20 18.41
N GLN A 43 -11.79 13.41 18.06
CA GLN A 43 -11.01 14.33 17.24
C GLN A 43 -9.65 14.66 17.88
N GLU A 44 -9.62 14.92 19.18
CA GLU A 44 -8.39 15.19 19.91
C GLU A 44 -7.43 14.00 19.86
N GLN A 45 -7.98 12.77 19.95
CA GLN A 45 -7.17 11.56 19.83
C GLN A 45 -6.52 11.47 18.45
N LEU A 46 -7.28 11.65 17.37
CA LEU A 46 -6.75 11.64 16.00
C LEU A 46 -5.63 12.67 15.82
N VAL A 47 -5.84 13.90 16.34
CA VAL A 47 -4.83 14.97 16.25
C VAL A 47 -3.58 14.62 17.05
N ARG A 48 -3.71 14.00 18.24
CA ARG A 48 -2.58 13.55 19.04
C ARG A 48 -1.78 12.47 18.31
N ASP A 49 -2.46 11.47 17.75
CA ASP A 49 -1.82 10.35 17.04
C ASP A 49 -1.07 10.83 15.80
N VAL A 50 -1.67 11.71 15.01
CA VAL A 50 -1.01 12.32 13.85
C VAL A 50 0.23 13.09 14.27
N ARG A 51 0.15 13.91 15.32
CA ARG A 51 1.32 14.68 15.83
C ARG A 51 2.43 13.78 16.35
N ALA A 52 2.08 12.66 16.98
CA ALA A 52 3.05 11.72 17.53
C ALA A 52 3.77 10.94 16.44
N VAL A 53 3.05 10.52 15.37
CA VAL A 53 3.58 9.62 14.33
C VAL A 53 4.24 10.39 13.19
N SER A 54 3.73 11.58 12.82
CA SER A 54 4.23 12.35 11.66
C SER A 54 5.75 12.57 11.64
N PRO A 55 6.44 12.80 12.76
CA PRO A 55 7.90 12.95 12.77
C PRO A 55 8.65 11.68 12.33
N SER A 56 8.02 10.51 12.44
CA SER A 56 8.58 9.23 12.01
C SER A 56 8.23 8.87 10.57
N VAL A 57 7.40 9.69 9.87
CA VAL A 57 7.03 9.48 8.46
C VAL A 57 7.79 10.47 7.59
N VAL A 58 8.62 9.94 6.70
CA VAL A 58 9.55 10.72 5.90
C VAL A 58 9.18 10.68 4.42
N GLN A 59 9.70 11.63 3.63
CA GLN A 59 9.66 11.54 2.18
C GLN A 59 10.92 10.81 1.68
N ILE A 60 10.73 9.96 0.69
CA ILE A 60 11.82 9.34 -0.07
C ILE A 60 11.67 9.77 -1.53
N ALA A 61 12.69 10.46 -2.05
CA ALA A 61 12.75 10.89 -3.43
C ALA A 61 13.84 10.13 -4.18
N THR A 62 13.49 9.67 -5.38
CA THR A 62 14.38 9.13 -6.39
C THR A 62 14.44 10.07 -7.59
N ARG A 63 15.24 9.75 -8.61
CA ARG A 63 15.23 10.51 -9.86
C ARG A 63 13.93 10.37 -10.64
N SER A 64 13.16 9.32 -10.41
CA SER A 64 11.96 8.93 -11.17
C SER A 64 10.66 9.02 -10.42
N GLY A 65 10.68 9.27 -9.09
CA GLY A 65 9.45 9.28 -8.31
C GLY A 65 9.65 9.71 -6.86
N LEU A 66 8.52 9.85 -6.20
CA LEU A 66 8.39 10.22 -4.79
C LEU A 66 7.55 9.17 -4.07
N GLY A 67 7.89 8.89 -2.84
CA GLY A 67 7.10 8.08 -1.92
C GLY A 67 7.37 8.46 -0.47
N SER A 68 6.81 7.70 0.43
CA SER A 68 7.02 7.85 1.87
C SER A 68 7.88 6.72 2.42
N GLY A 69 8.38 6.91 3.65
CA GLY A 69 9.03 5.91 4.45
C GLY A 69 8.67 6.07 5.91
N VAL A 70 8.85 5.02 6.71
CA VAL A 70 8.66 5.01 8.14
C VAL A 70 9.98 4.74 8.82
N VAL A 71 10.39 5.60 9.73
CA VAL A 71 11.60 5.40 10.56
C VAL A 71 11.41 4.15 11.39
N TYR A 72 12.27 3.16 11.15
CA TYR A 72 12.14 1.83 11.73
C TYR A 72 12.83 1.73 13.09
N ASP A 73 14.01 2.32 13.21
CA ASP A 73 14.82 2.29 14.42
C ASP A 73 15.58 3.60 14.67
N GLY A 74 16.27 3.70 15.81
CA GLY A 74 17.09 4.85 16.17
C GLY A 74 18.44 4.91 15.46
N HIS A 75 18.72 4.02 14.51
CA HIS A 75 19.98 3.96 13.79
C HIS A 75 19.89 4.56 12.37
N GLY A 76 18.76 5.18 12.03
CA GLY A 76 18.56 5.79 10.71
C GLY A 76 18.02 4.84 9.64
N ASN A 77 17.57 3.64 10.01
CA ASN A 77 16.93 2.73 9.09
C ASN A 77 15.45 3.10 8.89
N ILE A 78 15.04 3.14 7.63
CA ILE A 78 13.71 3.58 7.19
C ILE A 78 13.13 2.49 6.31
N VAL A 79 11.95 1.99 6.67
CA VAL A 79 11.19 1.04 5.86
C VAL A 79 10.33 1.80 4.85
N THR A 80 10.27 1.29 3.64
CA THR A 80 9.44 1.80 2.54
C THR A 80 9.00 0.64 1.63
N ASN A 81 8.24 0.95 0.58
CA ASN A 81 7.92 -0.04 -0.44
C ASN A 81 9.07 -0.26 -1.43
N ALA A 82 9.18 -1.49 -1.95
CA ALA A 82 10.16 -1.82 -2.97
C ALA A 82 9.91 -1.07 -4.28
N HIS A 83 8.65 -0.84 -4.66
CA HIS A 83 8.32 -0.05 -5.85
C HIS A 83 8.69 1.44 -5.70
N VAL A 84 8.76 1.99 -4.48
CA VAL A 84 9.22 3.37 -4.22
C VAL A 84 10.71 3.49 -4.50
N VAL A 85 11.52 2.53 -4.09
CA VAL A 85 12.96 2.54 -4.34
C VAL A 85 13.31 2.11 -5.77
N GLY A 86 12.51 1.21 -6.37
CA GLY A 86 12.76 0.68 -7.71
C GLY A 86 14.17 0.11 -7.83
N ASN A 87 14.88 0.55 -8.86
CA ASN A 87 16.29 0.16 -9.09
C ASN A 87 17.31 1.18 -8.52
N ALA A 88 16.84 2.18 -7.76
CA ALA A 88 17.72 3.19 -7.19
C ALA A 88 18.44 2.65 -5.95
N THR A 89 19.70 3.07 -5.79
CA THR A 89 20.53 2.75 -4.61
C THR A 89 20.84 3.99 -3.77
N LYS A 90 20.52 5.19 -4.29
CA LYS A 90 20.72 6.48 -3.61
C LYS A 90 19.45 7.30 -3.65
N PHE A 91 19.14 7.94 -2.55
CA PHE A 91 17.88 8.64 -2.31
C PHE A 91 18.14 10.02 -1.70
N SER A 92 17.15 10.90 -1.87
CA SER A 92 17.01 12.11 -1.08
C SER A 92 15.89 11.88 -0.07
N VAL A 93 16.24 11.85 1.21
CA VAL A 93 15.29 11.57 2.31
C VAL A 93 15.03 12.85 3.06
N THR A 94 13.78 13.31 3.07
CA THR A 94 13.37 14.53 3.80
C THR A 94 12.75 14.14 5.14
N LEU A 95 13.45 14.51 6.18
CA LEU A 95 13.08 14.38 7.59
C LEU A 95 12.60 15.74 8.12
N THR A 96 12.11 15.79 9.36
CA THR A 96 11.80 17.05 10.04
C THR A 96 13.04 17.93 10.23
N SER A 97 14.24 17.34 10.30
CA SER A 97 15.53 18.03 10.41
C SER A 97 16.08 18.56 9.07
N GLY A 98 15.44 18.27 7.96
CA GLY A 98 15.89 18.65 6.63
C GLY A 98 16.06 17.45 5.69
N THR A 99 16.66 17.70 4.53
CA THR A 99 16.89 16.68 3.51
C THR A 99 18.31 16.10 3.62
N HIS A 100 18.39 14.78 3.67
CA HIS A 100 19.61 14.01 3.87
C HIS A 100 19.79 12.97 2.76
N PRO A 101 21.04 12.62 2.41
CA PRO A 101 21.30 11.51 1.49
C PRO A 101 20.96 10.19 2.17
N GLY A 102 20.27 9.32 1.43
CA GLY A 102 19.97 7.95 1.85
C GLY A 102 20.57 6.92 0.91
N THR A 103 20.83 5.72 1.42
CA THR A 103 21.36 4.58 0.67
C THR A 103 20.47 3.36 0.85
N LEU A 104 20.35 2.52 -0.19
CA LEU A 104 19.63 1.26 -0.09
C LEU A 104 20.41 0.29 0.81
N VAL A 105 19.74 -0.24 1.84
CA VAL A 105 20.24 -1.36 2.65
C VAL A 105 19.91 -2.68 1.98
N GLY A 106 18.67 -2.83 1.52
CA GLY A 106 18.19 -3.99 0.79
C GLY A 106 16.73 -3.84 0.37
N SER A 107 16.31 -4.71 -0.54
CA SER A 107 14.95 -4.73 -1.06
C SER A 107 14.43 -6.16 -1.17
N PHE A 108 13.15 -6.36 -0.90
CA PHE A 108 12.43 -7.61 -1.10
C PHE A 108 11.14 -7.36 -1.88
N PRO A 109 11.23 -7.30 -3.22
CA PRO A 109 10.09 -6.98 -4.10
C PRO A 109 8.91 -7.92 -3.97
N ALA A 110 9.15 -9.19 -3.56
CA ALA A 110 8.07 -10.17 -3.40
C ALA A 110 7.02 -9.78 -2.34
N ASP A 111 7.41 -9.02 -1.30
CA ASP A 111 6.51 -8.45 -0.31
C ASP A 111 6.44 -6.91 -0.41
N ASP A 112 6.93 -6.35 -1.52
CA ASP A 112 6.98 -4.91 -1.79
C ASP A 112 7.59 -4.10 -0.62
N LEU A 113 8.69 -4.57 -0.05
CA LEU A 113 9.38 -3.93 1.07
C LEU A 113 10.85 -3.63 0.72
N ALA A 114 11.33 -2.50 1.22
CA ALA A 114 12.74 -2.12 1.16
C ALA A 114 13.16 -1.36 2.43
N VAL A 115 14.46 -1.32 2.70
CA VAL A 115 15.06 -0.51 3.76
C VAL A 115 16.06 0.46 3.16
N VAL A 116 15.91 1.72 3.53
CA VAL A 116 16.84 2.82 3.21
C VAL A 116 17.51 3.27 4.50
N HIS A 117 18.80 3.58 4.45
CA HIS A 117 19.56 4.08 5.60
C HIS A 117 19.98 5.54 5.36
N VAL A 118 19.85 6.36 6.41
CA VAL A 118 20.32 7.76 6.47
C VAL A 118 21.37 7.86 7.55
N GLU A 119 22.59 8.23 7.17
CA GLU A 119 23.73 8.32 8.10
C GLU A 119 23.72 9.62 8.91
N GLY A 120 24.18 9.54 10.16
CA GLY A 120 24.39 10.70 11.03
C GLY A 120 23.13 11.38 11.54
N VAL A 121 21.94 10.79 11.34
CA VAL A 121 20.66 11.32 11.81
C VAL A 121 19.90 10.23 12.55
N THR A 122 19.38 10.56 13.71
CA THR A 122 18.54 9.65 14.53
C THR A 122 17.12 10.22 14.63
N PRO A 123 16.29 10.09 13.60
CA PRO A 123 14.90 10.52 13.70
C PRO A 123 14.14 9.62 14.68
N PRO A 124 13.04 10.09 15.30
CA PRO A 124 12.28 9.29 16.23
C PRO A 124 11.69 8.06 15.50
N PRO A 125 11.97 6.83 16.00
CA PRO A 125 11.41 5.62 15.40
C PRO A 125 9.91 5.53 15.66
N ALA A 126 9.17 4.98 14.69
CA ALA A 126 7.76 4.65 14.88
C ALA A 126 7.60 3.42 15.78
N SER A 127 6.51 3.40 16.54
CA SER A 127 6.10 2.20 17.27
C SER A 127 5.31 1.26 16.34
N PHE A 128 5.66 -0.02 16.29
CA PHE A 128 4.96 -1.02 15.48
C PHE A 128 4.09 -1.92 16.36
N ALA A 129 2.79 -1.99 16.05
CA ALA A 129 1.84 -2.90 16.70
C ALA A 129 2.09 -4.36 16.30
N ASP A 130 1.48 -5.28 17.02
CA ASP A 130 1.34 -6.67 16.60
C ASP A 130 0.11 -6.80 15.69
N SER A 131 0.34 -6.90 14.38
CA SER A 131 -0.75 -6.98 13.39
C SER A 131 -1.59 -8.26 13.46
N SER A 132 -1.20 -9.24 14.27
CA SER A 132 -2.06 -10.42 14.53
C SER A 132 -3.22 -10.12 15.48
N LYS A 133 -3.22 -8.95 16.14
CA LYS A 133 -4.22 -8.52 17.13
C LYS A 133 -5.18 -7.47 16.61
N ILE A 134 -4.98 -6.99 15.37
CA ILE A 134 -5.90 -6.03 14.76
C ILE A 134 -7.19 -6.73 14.34
N GLU A 135 -8.29 -5.99 14.42
CA GLU A 135 -9.62 -6.49 14.10
C GLU A 135 -10.28 -5.66 12.99
N VAL A 136 -11.22 -6.29 12.28
CA VAL A 136 -12.07 -5.57 11.31
C VAL A 136 -12.95 -4.59 12.08
N GLY A 137 -12.94 -3.33 11.68
CA GLY A 137 -13.60 -2.23 12.37
C GLY A 137 -12.64 -1.32 13.14
N ASP A 138 -11.39 -1.74 13.41
CA ASP A 138 -10.40 -0.86 14.02
C ASP A 138 -10.22 0.40 13.19
N VAL A 139 -10.21 1.57 13.83
CA VAL A 139 -9.88 2.84 13.16
C VAL A 139 -8.45 2.82 12.69
N ALA A 140 -8.23 3.26 11.46
CA ALA A 140 -6.92 3.29 10.83
C ALA A 140 -6.67 4.66 10.18
N LEU A 141 -5.49 5.24 10.43
CA LEU A 141 -5.01 6.45 9.79
C LEU A 141 -3.88 6.10 8.84
N ALA A 142 -4.02 6.46 7.56
CA ALA A 142 -2.91 6.37 6.62
C ALA A 142 -2.17 7.72 6.60
N ILE A 143 -0.88 7.70 6.93
CA ILE A 143 -0.01 8.86 7.04
C ILE A 143 1.12 8.72 6.04
N GLY A 144 1.22 9.66 5.09
CA GLY A 144 2.32 9.76 4.15
C GLY A 144 2.94 11.16 4.17
N ASN A 145 4.09 11.31 3.54
CA ASN A 145 4.77 12.60 3.40
C ASN A 145 5.20 12.86 1.94
N PRO A 146 4.23 12.95 1.01
CA PRO A 146 4.54 13.02 -0.42
C PRO A 146 5.27 14.29 -0.85
N LEU A 147 5.18 15.38 -0.09
CA LEU A 147 5.74 16.68 -0.44
C LEU A 147 6.92 17.12 0.45
N GLY A 148 7.30 16.27 1.43
CA GLY A 148 8.41 16.59 2.35
C GLY A 148 8.18 17.76 3.32
N LEU A 149 7.04 18.43 3.20
CA LEU A 149 6.74 19.64 3.94
C LEU A 149 5.60 19.46 4.97
N ARG A 150 4.65 18.54 4.67
CA ARG A 150 3.50 18.24 5.54
C ARG A 150 3.02 16.82 5.26
N SER A 151 2.75 16.09 6.34
CA SER A 151 2.10 14.79 6.25
C SER A 151 0.72 14.90 5.60
N SER A 152 0.41 14.01 4.68
CA SER A 152 -0.93 13.76 4.18
C SER A 152 -1.55 12.68 5.04
N VAL A 153 -2.74 12.93 5.58
CA VAL A 153 -3.43 12.00 6.48
C VAL A 153 -4.81 11.71 5.93
N THR A 154 -5.15 10.44 5.86
CA THR A 154 -6.51 9.97 5.57
C THR A 154 -6.97 9.01 6.65
N GLU A 155 -8.25 9.06 6.98
CA GLU A 155 -8.87 8.23 8.01
C GLU A 155 -9.79 7.19 7.38
N GLY A 156 -9.91 6.06 8.03
CA GLY A 156 -10.82 4.98 7.69
C GLY A 156 -10.79 3.88 8.75
N ILE A 157 -11.15 2.68 8.34
CA ILE A 157 -11.11 1.49 9.21
C ILE A 157 -10.38 0.35 8.54
N VAL A 158 -9.99 -0.64 9.32
CA VAL A 158 -9.63 -1.97 8.83
C VAL A 158 -10.89 -2.62 8.29
N SER A 159 -10.99 -2.77 6.98
CA SER A 159 -12.19 -3.30 6.30
C SER A 159 -12.15 -4.83 6.15
N SER A 160 -10.96 -5.42 6.06
CA SER A 160 -10.76 -6.87 5.97
C SER A 160 -9.31 -7.23 6.27
N LEU A 161 -9.08 -8.49 6.67
CA LEU A 161 -7.78 -9.06 6.96
C LEU A 161 -7.51 -10.29 6.09
N GLY A 162 -6.23 -10.61 5.88
CA GLY A 162 -5.83 -11.83 5.19
C GLY A 162 -6.13 -11.83 3.68
N ARG A 163 -6.28 -10.66 3.05
CA ARG A 163 -6.51 -10.55 1.61
C ARG A 163 -5.26 -10.94 0.83
N THR A 164 -5.44 -11.75 -0.21
CA THR A 164 -4.40 -11.95 -1.23
C THR A 164 -4.66 -10.96 -2.36
N VAL A 165 -3.72 -10.06 -2.60
CA VAL A 165 -3.87 -8.95 -3.55
C VAL A 165 -2.76 -9.05 -4.59
N SER A 166 -3.12 -8.95 -5.88
CA SER A 166 -2.14 -8.85 -6.97
C SER A 166 -1.89 -7.37 -7.31
N GLU A 167 -0.62 -7.00 -7.32
CA GLU A 167 -0.17 -5.66 -7.75
C GLU A 167 0.01 -5.54 -9.27
N GLY A 168 -0.25 -6.61 -10.01
CA GLY A 168 0.23 -6.72 -11.37
C GLY A 168 1.73 -7.10 -11.40
N ASN A 169 2.29 -7.23 -12.59
CA ASN A 169 3.73 -7.57 -12.79
C ASN A 169 4.21 -8.82 -12.02
N GLY A 170 3.31 -9.72 -11.63
CA GLY A 170 3.63 -10.95 -10.90
C GLY A 170 3.87 -10.77 -9.39
N VAL A 171 3.70 -9.58 -8.84
CA VAL A 171 3.75 -9.34 -7.40
C VAL A 171 2.39 -9.65 -6.79
N VAL A 172 2.36 -10.53 -5.79
CA VAL A 172 1.17 -10.89 -5.03
C VAL A 172 1.47 -10.76 -3.55
N LEU A 173 0.72 -9.91 -2.87
CA LEU A 173 0.82 -9.70 -1.43
C LEU A 173 -0.15 -10.64 -0.72
N PRO A 174 0.35 -11.62 0.05
CA PRO A 174 -0.49 -12.45 0.90
C PRO A 174 -0.85 -11.71 2.18
N SER A 175 -2.04 -12.01 2.71
CA SER A 175 -2.45 -11.55 4.05
C SER A 175 -2.48 -10.02 4.21
N ALA A 176 -2.69 -9.26 3.14
CA ALA A 176 -2.79 -7.81 3.20
C ALA A 176 -3.94 -7.34 4.11
N ILE A 177 -3.75 -6.23 4.78
CA ILE A 177 -4.78 -5.47 5.49
C ILE A 177 -5.52 -4.65 4.45
N GLN A 178 -6.84 -4.83 4.34
CA GLN A 178 -7.69 -3.93 3.56
C GLN A 178 -8.17 -2.80 4.45
N THR A 179 -8.11 -1.57 3.97
CA THR A 179 -8.61 -0.38 4.68
C THR A 179 -9.46 0.51 3.78
N SER A 180 -10.42 1.22 4.38
CA SER A 180 -11.17 2.28 3.73
C SER A 180 -10.46 3.64 3.78
N ALA A 181 -9.38 3.78 4.55
CA ALA A 181 -8.53 4.97 4.49
C ALA A 181 -8.01 5.16 3.06
N ALA A 182 -8.17 6.35 2.50
CA ALA A 182 -7.80 6.62 1.12
C ALA A 182 -6.26 6.49 0.96
N ILE A 183 -5.83 5.51 0.19
CA ILE A 183 -4.43 5.34 -0.21
C ILE A 183 -4.26 6.00 -1.57
N ASN A 184 -3.42 7.02 -1.61
CA ASN A 184 -3.14 7.82 -2.81
C ASN A 184 -1.64 7.80 -3.11
N PRO A 185 -1.22 8.16 -4.34
CA PRO A 185 0.18 8.37 -4.64
C PRO A 185 0.83 9.30 -3.61
N GLY A 186 1.89 8.80 -2.95
CA GLY A 186 2.59 9.49 -1.88
C GLY A 186 2.34 8.93 -0.47
N ASN A 187 1.25 8.21 -0.21
CA ASN A 187 1.09 7.46 1.05
C ASN A 187 1.82 6.11 1.01
N SER A 188 2.13 5.58 -0.18
CA SER A 188 2.90 4.34 -0.36
C SER A 188 4.24 4.43 0.36
N GLY A 189 4.56 3.40 1.15
CA GLY A 189 5.74 3.36 2.02
C GLY A 189 5.61 4.12 3.34
N GLY A 190 4.54 4.90 3.54
CA GLY A 190 4.22 5.58 4.79
C GLY A 190 3.65 4.64 5.85
N ALA A 191 2.90 5.17 6.81
CA ALA A 191 2.35 4.42 7.93
C ALA A 191 0.84 4.26 7.83
N LEU A 192 0.32 3.05 8.05
CA LEU A 192 -1.05 2.81 8.47
C LEU A 192 -1.02 2.57 9.99
N VAL A 193 -1.68 3.43 10.76
CA VAL A 193 -1.60 3.41 12.24
C VAL A 193 -2.96 3.23 12.88
N ASN A 194 -2.98 2.66 14.10
CA ASN A 194 -4.16 2.56 14.95
C ASN A 194 -4.31 3.81 15.86
N LEU A 195 -5.37 3.84 16.68
CA LEU A 195 -5.63 4.92 17.65
C LEU A 195 -4.66 4.95 18.85
N ALA A 196 -3.66 4.11 18.90
CA ALA A 196 -2.55 4.20 19.84
C ALA A 196 -1.28 4.79 19.19
N GLY A 197 -1.38 5.31 17.95
CA GLY A 197 -0.25 5.82 17.19
C GLY A 197 0.77 4.73 16.78
N GLN A 198 0.34 3.47 16.75
CA GLN A 198 1.24 2.35 16.40
C GLN A 198 1.02 1.95 14.95
N VAL A 199 2.10 1.70 14.22
CA VAL A 199 2.07 1.22 12.84
C VAL A 199 1.52 -0.21 12.81
N ILE A 200 0.35 -0.40 12.20
CA ILE A 200 -0.29 -1.70 11.95
C ILE A 200 0.09 -2.27 10.57
N GLY A 201 0.57 -1.41 9.66
CA GLY A 201 1.02 -1.82 8.33
C GLY A 201 1.65 -0.68 7.52
N ILE A 202 2.23 -1.04 6.38
CA ILE A 202 2.77 -0.10 5.40
C ILE A 202 1.81 -0.06 4.19
N PRO A 203 1.15 1.08 3.91
CA PRO A 203 0.33 1.24 2.71
C PRO A 203 1.13 0.98 1.44
N THR A 204 0.54 0.27 0.48
CA THR A 204 1.21 -0.06 -0.77
C THR A 204 0.35 0.24 -1.99
N LEU A 205 -0.86 -0.29 -2.03
CA LEU A 205 -1.72 -0.27 -3.21
C LEU A 205 -3.13 0.22 -2.91
N THR A 206 -3.77 0.66 -3.99
CA THR A 206 -5.22 0.78 -4.12
C THR A 206 -5.72 -0.30 -5.08
N ALA A 207 -6.90 -0.88 -4.82
CA ALA A 207 -7.54 -1.74 -5.80
C ALA A 207 -7.78 -0.98 -7.11
N LEU A 208 -7.60 -1.65 -8.24
CA LEU A 208 -7.99 -1.13 -9.53
C LEU A 208 -9.41 -1.63 -9.86
N ASP A 209 -10.27 -0.74 -10.33
CA ASP A 209 -11.61 -1.05 -10.74
C ASP A 209 -11.67 -1.21 -12.27
N PRO A 210 -11.90 -2.43 -12.77
CA PRO A 210 -12.03 -2.66 -14.22
C PRO A 210 -13.20 -1.90 -14.85
N GLU A 211 -14.28 -1.64 -14.10
CA GLU A 211 -15.46 -0.91 -14.60
C GLU A 211 -15.16 0.59 -14.75
N LEU A 212 -14.19 1.09 -14.01
CA LEU A 212 -13.67 2.46 -14.13
C LEU A 212 -12.45 2.53 -15.08
N GLY A 213 -12.30 1.58 -15.99
CA GLY A 213 -11.19 1.54 -16.94
C GLY A 213 -9.82 1.29 -16.29
N GLY A 214 -9.79 0.64 -15.12
CA GLY A 214 -8.57 0.39 -14.36
C GLY A 214 -8.15 1.57 -13.48
N ALA A 215 -9.02 2.53 -13.24
CA ALA A 215 -8.78 3.58 -12.26
C ALA A 215 -8.81 3.01 -10.82
N GLN A 216 -8.29 3.76 -9.88
CA GLN A 216 -8.29 3.35 -8.46
C GLN A 216 -9.72 3.23 -7.93
N ALA A 217 -10.04 2.10 -7.29
CA ALA A 217 -11.32 1.89 -6.62
C ALA A 217 -11.39 2.72 -5.34
N PRO A 218 -12.33 3.68 -5.23
CA PRO A 218 -12.44 4.51 -4.04
C PRO A 218 -12.72 3.66 -2.78
N GLY A 219 -12.03 3.97 -1.68
CA GLY A 219 -12.26 3.32 -0.39
C GLY A 219 -11.75 1.87 -0.29
N ILE A 220 -10.89 1.42 -1.21
CA ILE A 220 -10.27 0.10 -1.14
C ILE A 220 -8.75 0.26 -1.25
N GLY A 221 -8.10 0.44 -0.12
CA GLY A 221 -6.65 0.46 0.02
C GLY A 221 -6.12 -0.81 0.67
N PHE A 222 -4.83 -1.10 0.45
CA PHE A 222 -4.16 -2.25 1.05
C PHE A 222 -2.85 -1.85 1.71
N ALA A 223 -2.53 -2.56 2.79
CA ALA A 223 -1.27 -2.38 3.52
C ALA A 223 -0.63 -3.72 3.87
N ILE A 224 0.69 -3.73 3.89
CA ILE A 224 1.52 -4.87 4.30
C ILE A 224 1.51 -4.92 5.84
N PRO A 225 1.10 -6.04 6.47
CA PRO A 225 0.98 -6.13 7.93
C PRO A 225 2.31 -5.88 8.65
N SER A 226 2.28 -5.17 9.78
CA SER A 226 3.47 -4.80 10.56
C SER A 226 4.34 -5.98 10.98
N ASN A 227 3.77 -7.16 11.25
CA ASN A 227 4.55 -8.37 11.56
C ASN A 227 5.34 -8.88 10.34
N THR A 228 4.81 -8.70 9.12
CA THR A 228 5.55 -8.98 7.88
C THR A 228 6.64 -7.94 7.69
N VAL A 229 6.33 -6.65 7.89
CA VAL A 229 7.30 -5.55 7.80
C VAL A 229 8.50 -5.83 8.70
N ARG A 230 8.28 -6.12 9.99
CA ARG A 230 9.36 -6.43 10.93
C ARG A 230 10.20 -7.62 10.49
N ARG A 231 9.55 -8.74 10.16
CA ARG A 231 10.25 -9.97 9.72
C ARG A 231 11.18 -9.74 8.52
N ILE A 232 10.76 -8.88 7.58
CA ILE A 232 11.54 -8.57 6.38
C ILE A 232 12.59 -7.50 6.67
N ALA A 233 12.22 -6.40 7.34
CA ALA A 233 13.13 -5.30 7.65
C ALA A 233 14.31 -5.73 8.50
N ASP A 234 14.08 -6.53 9.57
CA ASP A 234 15.15 -7.04 10.43
C ASP A 234 16.20 -7.80 9.63
N GLN A 235 15.78 -8.66 8.68
CA GLN A 235 16.70 -9.43 7.85
C GLN A 235 17.44 -8.55 6.83
N LEU A 236 16.76 -7.56 6.24
CA LEU A 236 17.39 -6.61 5.33
C LEU A 236 18.44 -5.78 6.06
N ILE A 237 18.15 -5.31 7.28
CA ILE A 237 19.08 -4.54 8.11
C ILE A 237 20.28 -5.42 8.52
N GLU A 238 20.03 -6.64 8.95
CA GLU A 238 21.09 -7.54 9.47
C GLU A 238 21.99 -8.11 8.35
N LYS A 239 21.40 -8.43 7.16
CA LYS A 239 22.07 -9.26 6.13
C LYS A 239 22.03 -8.67 4.73
N GLY A 240 21.33 -7.55 4.51
CA GLY A 240 21.08 -7.00 3.17
C GLY A 240 20.15 -7.87 2.31
N SER A 241 19.69 -9.03 2.81
CA SER A 241 18.90 -10.00 2.05
C SER A 241 17.92 -10.77 2.93
N VAL A 242 16.84 -11.29 2.34
CA VAL A 242 15.81 -12.05 3.05
C VAL A 242 16.02 -13.55 2.88
N GLN A 243 16.24 -14.27 3.98
CA GLN A 243 16.44 -15.72 4.03
C GLN A 243 15.15 -16.48 4.39
N ARG A 244 14.28 -15.86 5.17
CA ARG A 244 13.05 -16.44 5.70
C ARG A 244 11.89 -15.47 5.54
N SER A 245 11.35 -15.40 4.34
CA SER A 245 10.19 -14.52 4.07
C SER A 245 8.90 -15.04 4.68
N GLY A 246 8.82 -16.35 4.98
CA GLY A 246 7.59 -17.03 5.36
C GLY A 246 6.66 -17.31 4.17
N ARG A 247 7.12 -17.06 2.93
CA ARG A 247 6.36 -17.31 1.70
C ARG A 247 6.73 -18.67 1.10
N ALA A 248 5.70 -19.41 0.71
CA ALA A 248 5.90 -20.69 0.05
C ALA A 248 6.56 -20.49 -1.32
N PHE A 249 7.61 -21.28 -1.56
CA PHE A 249 8.42 -21.25 -2.77
C PHE A 249 8.39 -22.60 -3.49
N LEU A 250 7.98 -22.59 -4.76
CA LEU A 250 7.99 -23.78 -5.61
C LEU A 250 9.31 -23.97 -6.35
N GLY A 251 10.03 -22.90 -6.64
CA GLY A 251 11.33 -22.95 -7.31
C GLY A 251 11.22 -23.14 -8.82
N VAL A 252 10.30 -22.44 -9.46
CA VAL A 252 10.11 -22.43 -10.91
C VAL A 252 10.14 -21.02 -11.46
N ARG A 253 10.68 -20.83 -12.66
CA ARG A 253 10.44 -19.67 -13.52
C ARG A 253 9.36 -20.05 -14.51
N VAL A 254 8.35 -19.21 -14.64
CA VAL A 254 7.13 -19.55 -15.37
C VAL A 254 6.69 -18.45 -16.33
N SER A 255 5.87 -18.82 -17.31
CA SER A 255 5.10 -17.92 -18.16
C SER A 255 3.70 -18.48 -18.38
N SER A 256 2.70 -17.62 -18.50
CA SER A 256 1.33 -18.00 -18.89
C SER A 256 1.33 -18.41 -20.36
N ILE A 257 0.46 -19.38 -20.71
CA ILE A 257 0.30 -19.83 -22.10
C ILE A 257 -1.16 -19.67 -22.54
N VAL A 258 -1.34 -19.43 -23.83
CA VAL A 258 -2.67 -19.45 -24.43
C VAL A 258 -3.25 -20.86 -24.35
N GLY A 259 -4.51 -20.98 -23.95
CA GLY A 259 -5.17 -22.28 -23.73
C GLY A 259 -5.13 -22.79 -22.30
N GLY A 260 -4.51 -22.02 -21.39
CA GLY A 260 -4.51 -22.26 -19.93
C GLY A 260 -3.36 -23.14 -19.45
N GLY A 261 -2.89 -22.82 -18.24
CA GLY A 261 -1.77 -23.44 -17.58
C GLY A 261 -0.53 -22.57 -17.55
N VAL A 262 0.48 -23.03 -16.83
CA VAL A 262 1.71 -22.27 -16.54
C VAL A 262 2.91 -23.05 -17.03
N LEU A 263 3.52 -22.57 -18.10
CA LEU A 263 4.72 -23.20 -18.67
C LEU A 263 5.90 -23.02 -17.72
N VAL A 264 6.56 -24.09 -17.36
CA VAL A 264 7.82 -24.09 -16.63
C VAL A 264 8.95 -23.73 -17.60
N ALA A 265 9.37 -22.47 -17.60
CA ALA A 265 10.51 -22.00 -18.39
C ALA A 265 11.86 -22.43 -17.79
N GLY A 266 11.89 -22.65 -16.47
CA GLY A 266 13.07 -23.13 -15.76
C GLY A 266 12.76 -23.59 -14.35
N VAL A 267 13.68 -24.33 -13.75
CA VAL A 267 13.61 -24.74 -12.34
C VAL A 267 14.85 -24.28 -11.59
N THR A 268 14.69 -23.86 -10.35
CA THR A 268 15.82 -23.51 -9.48
C THR A 268 16.60 -24.78 -9.14
N PRO A 269 17.92 -24.85 -9.44
CA PRO A 269 18.75 -26.00 -9.08
C PRO A 269 18.66 -26.31 -7.57
N GLY A 270 18.42 -27.58 -7.23
CA GLY A 270 18.25 -28.00 -5.84
C GLY A 270 16.97 -27.48 -5.13
N GLY A 271 16.15 -26.71 -5.83
CA GLY A 271 14.88 -26.19 -5.31
C GLY A 271 13.79 -27.26 -5.21
N PRO A 272 12.63 -26.90 -4.61
CA PRO A 272 11.51 -27.82 -4.40
C PRO A 272 11.02 -28.53 -5.66
N ALA A 273 10.78 -27.80 -6.74
CA ALA A 273 10.33 -28.34 -8.03
C ALA A 273 11.36 -29.28 -8.66
N ALA A 274 12.66 -28.90 -8.61
CA ALA A 274 13.74 -29.76 -9.11
C ALA A 274 13.84 -31.09 -8.35
N LYS A 275 13.77 -31.03 -7.01
CA LYS A 275 13.76 -32.24 -6.14
C LYS A 275 12.55 -33.12 -6.41
N ALA A 276 11.40 -32.56 -6.75
CA ALA A 276 10.20 -33.29 -7.11
C ALA A 276 10.21 -33.79 -8.58
N GLY A 277 11.26 -33.49 -9.37
CA GLY A 277 11.42 -33.91 -10.73
C GLY A 277 10.58 -33.16 -11.74
N ILE A 278 10.09 -31.95 -11.43
CA ILE A 278 9.47 -31.05 -12.41
C ILE A 278 10.57 -30.55 -13.34
N LYS A 279 10.29 -30.49 -14.62
CA LYS A 279 11.28 -30.17 -15.67
C LYS A 279 10.86 -28.97 -16.50
N PRO A 280 11.80 -28.18 -17.04
CA PRO A 280 11.50 -27.17 -18.04
C PRO A 280 10.74 -27.74 -19.24
N GLY A 281 9.73 -27.02 -19.72
CA GLY A 281 8.83 -27.40 -20.80
C GLY A 281 7.62 -28.22 -20.37
N GLU A 282 7.47 -28.58 -19.09
CA GLU A 282 6.21 -29.05 -18.52
C GLU A 282 5.28 -27.89 -18.22
N ILE A 283 3.98 -28.13 -18.12
CA ILE A 283 2.96 -27.11 -17.83
C ILE A 283 2.30 -27.47 -16.50
N ILE A 284 2.38 -26.56 -15.52
CA ILE A 284 1.64 -26.69 -14.25
C ILE A 284 0.19 -26.34 -14.53
N VAL A 285 -0.74 -27.23 -14.19
CA VAL A 285 -2.17 -27.06 -14.42
C VAL A 285 -2.97 -26.96 -13.12
N ALA A 286 -2.43 -27.48 -12.00
CA ALA A 286 -3.04 -27.31 -10.69
C ALA A 286 -2.01 -27.48 -9.56
N VAL A 287 -2.23 -26.79 -8.43
CA VAL A 287 -1.46 -26.95 -7.19
C VAL A 287 -2.45 -27.14 -6.03
N ASP A 288 -2.24 -28.19 -5.22
CA ASP A 288 -3.09 -28.56 -4.08
C ASP A 288 -4.59 -28.63 -4.44
N GLY A 289 -4.89 -29.21 -5.62
CA GLY A 289 -6.23 -29.31 -6.16
C GLY A 289 -6.79 -28.04 -6.82
N LYS A 290 -6.15 -26.89 -6.65
CA LYS A 290 -6.59 -25.62 -7.24
C LYS A 290 -6.04 -25.45 -8.65
N PRO A 291 -6.88 -25.21 -9.67
CA PRO A 291 -6.43 -24.94 -11.03
C PRO A 291 -5.52 -23.70 -11.09
N THR A 292 -4.49 -23.76 -11.93
CA THR A 292 -3.55 -22.65 -12.14
C THR A 292 -3.50 -22.27 -13.63
N PRO A 293 -4.54 -21.58 -14.15
CA PRO A 293 -4.64 -21.25 -15.58
C PRO A 293 -3.60 -20.20 -16.01
N THR A 294 -3.10 -19.37 -15.10
CA THR A 294 -2.11 -18.31 -15.37
C THR A 294 -1.02 -18.29 -14.30
N ALA A 295 0.09 -17.62 -14.59
CA ALA A 295 1.18 -17.42 -13.63
C ALA A 295 0.70 -16.68 -12.37
N ASP A 296 -0.14 -15.66 -12.51
CA ASP A 296 -0.67 -14.88 -11.38
C ASP A 296 -1.53 -15.75 -10.45
N VAL A 297 -2.36 -16.63 -11.02
CA VAL A 297 -3.15 -17.59 -10.22
C VAL A 297 -2.24 -18.59 -9.51
N LEU A 298 -1.16 -19.07 -10.16
CA LEU A 298 -0.18 -19.93 -9.49
C LEU A 298 0.46 -19.21 -8.31
N VAL A 299 0.90 -17.96 -8.49
CA VAL A 299 1.49 -17.15 -7.41
C VAL A 299 0.48 -16.90 -6.28
N ALA A 300 -0.78 -16.59 -6.61
CA ALA A 300 -1.84 -16.42 -5.62
C ALA A 300 -2.14 -17.70 -4.83
N VAL A 301 -2.14 -18.87 -5.49
CA VAL A 301 -2.30 -20.18 -4.81
C VAL A 301 -1.13 -20.43 -3.85
N LEU A 302 0.12 -20.17 -4.29
CA LEU A 302 1.30 -20.35 -3.45
C LEU A 302 1.32 -19.35 -2.28
N ALA A 303 0.87 -18.11 -2.47
CA ALA A 303 0.78 -17.10 -1.44
C ALA A 303 -0.11 -17.50 -0.25
N GLY A 304 -1.14 -18.34 -0.50
CA GLY A 304 -1.99 -18.92 0.55
C GLY A 304 -1.39 -20.15 1.25
N LEU A 305 -0.17 -20.55 0.92
CA LEU A 305 0.50 -21.73 1.48
C LEU A 305 1.68 -21.32 2.36
N LYS A 306 2.19 -22.27 3.16
CA LYS A 306 3.34 -22.03 4.04
C LYS A 306 4.56 -22.82 3.58
N PRO A 307 5.79 -22.33 3.80
CA PRO A 307 7.00 -23.12 3.64
C PRO A 307 6.93 -24.45 4.41
N GLY A 308 7.55 -25.48 3.87
CA GLY A 308 7.54 -26.83 4.44
C GLY A 308 6.28 -27.65 4.15
N ARG A 309 5.18 -27.04 3.66
CA ARG A 309 3.96 -27.76 3.32
C ARG A 309 4.21 -28.68 2.11
N ARG A 310 3.72 -29.92 2.21
CA ARG A 310 3.69 -30.86 1.08
C ARG A 310 2.41 -30.65 0.30
N VAL A 311 2.54 -30.41 -1.00
CA VAL A 311 1.42 -30.11 -1.90
C VAL A 311 1.48 -31.02 -3.13
N SER A 312 0.32 -31.35 -3.68
CA SER A 312 0.22 -32.02 -4.96
C SER A 312 0.32 -31.00 -6.10
N VAL A 313 1.20 -31.23 -7.05
CA VAL A 313 1.34 -30.42 -8.27
C VAL A 313 1.00 -31.29 -9.48
N LYS A 314 -0.06 -30.93 -10.22
CA LYS A 314 -0.41 -31.58 -11.49
C LYS A 314 0.35 -30.90 -12.63
N VAL A 315 1.12 -31.68 -13.37
CA VAL A 315 1.88 -31.18 -14.51
C VAL A 315 1.48 -31.98 -15.78
N LEU A 316 1.28 -31.21 -16.84
CA LEU A 316 1.10 -31.75 -18.19
C LEU A 316 2.49 -31.82 -18.85
N GLN A 317 2.88 -33.02 -19.23
CA GLN A 317 4.16 -33.31 -19.89
C GLN A 317 4.11 -32.98 -21.39
N ARG A 318 5.26 -32.91 -22.06
CA ARG A 318 5.36 -32.69 -23.52
C ARG A 318 4.64 -33.74 -24.33
N ASN A 319 4.56 -34.98 -23.84
CA ASN A 319 3.82 -36.09 -24.47
C ASN A 319 2.32 -36.07 -24.19
N ARG A 320 1.77 -34.94 -23.67
CA ARG A 320 0.37 -34.75 -23.28
C ARG A 320 -0.14 -35.64 -22.15
N LYS A 321 0.74 -36.34 -21.44
CA LYS A 321 0.35 -37.10 -20.24
C LYS A 321 0.35 -36.19 -19.03
N VAL A 322 -0.68 -36.30 -18.20
CA VAL A 322 -0.76 -35.62 -16.92
C VAL A 322 -0.18 -36.50 -15.84
N ARG A 323 0.69 -35.97 -15.01
CA ARG A 323 1.17 -36.61 -13.79
C ARG A 323 1.01 -35.70 -12.58
N THR A 324 0.92 -36.32 -11.43
CA THR A 324 0.91 -35.59 -10.16
C THR A 324 2.21 -35.86 -9.42
N VAL A 325 2.86 -34.80 -8.95
CA VAL A 325 4.06 -34.91 -8.11
C VAL A 325 3.80 -34.29 -6.77
N ILE A 326 4.40 -34.83 -5.72
CA ILE A 326 4.35 -34.20 -4.37
C ILE A 326 5.59 -33.34 -4.20
N VAL A 327 5.36 -32.08 -3.87
CA VAL A 327 6.41 -31.09 -3.66
C VAL A 327 6.36 -30.61 -2.21
N THR A 328 7.48 -30.63 -1.52
CA THR A 328 7.63 -29.92 -0.24
C THR A 328 8.08 -28.51 -0.58
N LEU A 329 7.21 -27.53 -0.30
CA LEU A 329 7.48 -26.11 -0.60
C LEU A 329 8.65 -25.58 0.23
N GLY A 330 9.52 -24.80 -0.39
CA GLY A 330 10.58 -24.06 0.28
C GLY A 330 10.09 -22.73 0.83
N ASP A 331 11.00 -21.97 1.42
CA ASP A 331 10.82 -20.56 1.75
C ASP A 331 11.34 -19.71 0.58
N LEU A 332 10.63 -18.64 0.23
CA LEU A 332 11.08 -17.71 -0.79
C LEU A 332 12.20 -16.85 -0.21
N HIS A 333 13.35 -16.90 -0.86
CA HIS A 333 14.50 -16.06 -0.51
C HIS A 333 14.59 -14.86 -1.44
N GLY A 334 15.02 -13.71 -0.92
CA GLY A 334 15.39 -12.55 -1.71
C GLY A 334 16.89 -12.60 -2.00
N SER A 335 17.28 -12.56 -3.29
CA SER A 335 18.63 -12.16 -3.65
C SER A 335 18.76 -10.66 -3.38
N GLY A 336 19.73 -10.26 -2.57
CA GLY A 336 20.13 -8.87 -2.40
C GLY A 336 20.63 -8.27 -3.72
#